data_2eff7afb99159deaa158540bf77ae3c7
#
_entry.id   2eff7afb99159deaa158540bf77ae3c7
#
_cell.length_a   1.000
_cell.length_b   1.000
_cell.length_c   1.000
_cell.angle_alpha   90.00
_cell.angle_beta   90.00
_cell.angle_gamma   90.00
#
_symmetry.space_group_name_H-M   'P 1'
#
loop_
_entity.id
_entity.type
_entity.pdbx_description
1 polymer ?
#
loop_
_entity_poly.entity_id
_entity_poly.type
_entity_poly.pdbx_seq_one_letter_code
_entity_poly.pdbx_strand_id
1 'polypeptide(L)'
;DRSPSRGLGDVYKRQVINIACGLDTRCYRMERKYLHWYNVDLSETMKIRSQFLTETGPVYQIAKSAMDESYVDDIDYHGENVLVIIEGLTMYLCEKDIRKMFSIIEKSFQKVTVMVETMSPFVVKHVKEKSIEGSNAKFTWGVKNGKELQRIIPAFSVQQEVSLIEGMKELMPIYHVIGKFPIVRNISNKIIVMEKRG
;
A
#
# COMPACT_ATOMS: atom_id res chain seq x y z
N ASP A 1 5.48 3.26 -34.97
CA ASP A 1 4.24 3.89 -34.48
C ASP A 1 3.81 3.20 -33.15
N ARG A 2 4.30 3.72 -32.03
CA ARG A 2 3.93 3.22 -30.69
C ARG A 2 2.74 4.03 -30.22
N SER A 3 1.56 3.53 -30.52
CA SER A 3 0.30 4.12 -30.07
C SER A 3 0.26 4.23 -28.53
N PRO A 4 0.05 5.45 -27.97
CA PRO A 4 -0.10 5.65 -26.52
C PRO A 4 -1.34 5.01 -25.90
N SER A 5 -2.22 4.46 -26.72
CA SER A 5 -3.52 3.91 -26.29
C SER A 5 -3.45 2.54 -25.59
N ARG A 6 -2.32 1.82 -25.65
CA ARG A 6 -2.19 0.50 -25.00
C ARG A 6 -2.09 0.55 -23.48
N GLY A 7 -1.67 1.68 -22.89
CA GLY A 7 -1.57 1.82 -21.43
C GLY A 7 -2.86 2.26 -20.75
N LEU A 8 -3.71 3.01 -21.44
CA LEU A 8 -4.95 3.56 -20.85
C LEU A 8 -6.07 2.52 -20.75
N GLY A 9 -6.18 1.57 -21.70
CA GLY A 9 -7.18 0.52 -21.68
C GLY A 9 -6.99 -0.50 -20.55
N ASP A 10 -5.78 -0.64 -20.03
CA ASP A 10 -5.45 -1.62 -18.98
C ASP A 10 -5.69 -1.06 -17.57
N VAL A 11 -5.68 0.26 -17.41
CA VAL A 11 -5.96 0.92 -16.12
C VAL A 11 -7.42 0.76 -15.73
N TYR A 12 -8.35 0.78 -16.70
CA TYR A 12 -9.80 0.63 -16.45
C TYR A 12 -10.26 -0.80 -16.14
N LYS A 13 -9.37 -1.78 -16.21
CA LYS A 13 -9.69 -3.21 -15.99
C LYS A 13 -9.04 -3.76 -14.71
N ARG A 14 -8.57 -2.90 -13.81
CA ARG A 14 -7.94 -3.33 -12.56
C ARG A 14 -8.94 -3.31 -11.42
N GLN A 15 -8.91 -4.35 -10.63
CA GLN A 15 -9.46 -4.32 -9.29
C GLN A 15 -8.46 -3.66 -8.35
N VAL A 16 -8.93 -2.85 -7.42
CA VAL A 16 -8.09 -2.21 -6.40
C VAL A 16 -8.46 -2.76 -5.03
N ILE A 17 -7.47 -3.22 -4.29
CA ILE A 17 -7.61 -3.65 -2.89
C ILE A 17 -6.76 -2.72 -2.04
N ASN A 18 -7.41 -1.90 -1.22
CA ASN A 18 -6.77 -0.93 -0.35
C ASN A 18 -6.73 -1.49 1.07
N ILE A 19 -5.60 -2.07 1.46
CA ILE A 19 -5.41 -2.73 2.76
C ILE A 19 -5.01 -1.69 3.81
N ALA A 20 -5.62 -1.77 5.00
CA ALA A 20 -5.52 -0.78 6.08
C ALA A 20 -5.91 0.61 5.58
N CYS A 21 -7.05 0.69 4.94
CA CYS A 21 -7.49 1.87 4.19
C CYS A 21 -7.77 3.10 5.06
N GLY A 22 -8.02 2.93 6.36
CA GLY A 22 -8.33 4.05 7.25
C GLY A 22 -9.45 4.95 6.71
N LEU A 23 -9.18 6.24 6.64
CA LEU A 23 -10.06 7.26 6.05
C LEU A 23 -9.61 7.69 4.64
N ASP A 24 -8.90 6.85 3.91
CA ASP A 24 -8.45 7.14 2.54
C ASP A 24 -9.64 7.40 1.61
N THR A 25 -9.54 8.47 0.83
CA THR A 25 -10.58 8.94 -0.09
C THR A 25 -10.21 8.74 -1.57
N ARG A 26 -9.13 8.01 -1.87
CA ARG A 26 -8.66 7.80 -3.26
C ARG A 26 -9.73 7.13 -4.14
N CYS A 27 -10.53 6.23 -3.58
CA CYS A 27 -11.63 5.58 -4.30
C CYS A 27 -12.58 6.59 -4.96
N TYR A 28 -12.87 7.72 -4.31
CA TYR A 28 -13.74 8.77 -4.88
C TYR A 28 -13.00 9.63 -5.91
N ARG A 29 -11.73 9.98 -5.63
CA ARG A 29 -10.92 10.83 -6.52
C ARG A 29 -10.51 10.12 -7.81
N MET A 30 -10.47 8.78 -7.78
CA MET A 30 -10.08 7.93 -8.91
C MET A 30 -11.29 7.24 -9.56
N GLU A 31 -12.49 7.76 -9.33
CA GLU A 31 -13.71 7.26 -9.94
C GLU A 31 -13.54 7.00 -11.45
N ARG A 32 -14.09 5.88 -11.93
CA ARG A 32 -13.96 5.39 -13.32
C ARG A 32 -12.56 4.96 -13.77
N LYS A 33 -11.56 4.92 -12.86
CA LYS A 33 -10.20 4.44 -13.18
C LYS A 33 -9.94 3.02 -12.65
N TYR A 34 -10.96 2.34 -12.14
CA TYR A 34 -10.90 0.97 -11.64
C TYR A 34 -12.21 0.24 -11.98
N LEU A 35 -12.17 -1.09 -11.93
CA LEU A 35 -13.36 -1.94 -12.07
C LEU A 35 -14.13 -1.97 -10.75
N HIS A 36 -13.48 -2.48 -9.70
CA HIS A 36 -13.97 -2.46 -8.32
C HIS A 36 -12.87 -1.95 -7.40
N TRP A 37 -13.29 -1.35 -6.28
CA TRP A 37 -12.41 -0.88 -5.22
C TRP A 37 -12.86 -1.47 -3.89
N TYR A 38 -11.98 -2.25 -3.26
CA TYR A 38 -12.23 -2.87 -1.96
C TYR A 38 -11.38 -2.18 -0.90
N ASN A 39 -12.03 -1.53 0.06
CA ASN A 39 -11.42 -0.96 1.25
C ASN A 39 -11.43 -2.03 2.35
N VAL A 40 -10.25 -2.49 2.75
CA VAL A 40 -10.08 -3.55 3.77
C VAL A 40 -9.45 -2.94 5.01
N ASP A 41 -10.11 -3.05 6.16
CA ASP A 41 -9.57 -2.61 7.45
C ASP A 41 -10.27 -3.34 8.59
N LEU A 42 -9.76 -3.18 9.81
CA LEU A 42 -10.37 -3.71 11.01
C LEU A 42 -11.78 -3.17 11.22
N SER A 43 -12.64 -3.97 11.86
CA SER A 43 -14.05 -3.62 12.07
C SER A 43 -14.26 -2.28 12.80
N GLU A 44 -13.38 -1.95 13.73
CA GLU A 44 -13.40 -0.68 14.47
C GLU A 44 -13.12 0.50 13.53
N THR A 45 -12.12 0.38 12.68
CA THR A 45 -11.79 1.40 11.67
C THR A 45 -12.94 1.58 10.68
N MET A 46 -13.52 0.47 10.20
CA MET A 46 -14.65 0.52 9.29
C MET A 46 -15.89 1.18 9.88
N LYS A 47 -16.19 0.95 11.18
CA LYS A 47 -17.26 1.67 11.89
C LYS A 47 -17.02 3.17 11.92
N ILE A 48 -15.78 3.60 12.14
CA ILE A 48 -15.43 5.03 12.11
C ILE A 48 -15.55 5.56 10.68
N ARG A 49 -14.99 4.85 9.70
CA ARG A 49 -15.05 5.22 8.28
C ARG A 49 -16.47 5.45 7.80
N SER A 50 -17.41 4.57 8.15
CA SER A 50 -18.82 4.66 7.75
C SER A 50 -19.58 5.85 8.35
N GLN A 51 -19.02 6.52 9.37
CA GLN A 51 -19.61 7.76 9.90
C GLN A 51 -19.29 8.99 9.04
N PHE A 52 -18.20 8.95 8.29
CA PHE A 52 -17.70 10.09 7.52
C PHE A 52 -17.77 9.88 6.00
N LEU A 53 -17.76 8.63 5.56
CA LEU A 53 -17.65 8.28 4.15
C LEU A 53 -18.76 7.29 3.78
N THR A 54 -19.46 7.59 2.70
CA THR A 54 -20.48 6.70 2.12
C THR A 54 -19.93 6.09 0.85
N GLU A 55 -19.77 4.78 0.84
CA GLU A 55 -19.30 4.04 -0.31
C GLU A 55 -20.47 3.57 -1.16
N THR A 56 -20.39 3.86 -2.45
CA THR A 56 -21.44 3.54 -3.42
C THR A 56 -20.82 3.05 -4.72
N GLY A 57 -21.62 2.42 -5.55
CA GLY A 57 -21.20 1.93 -6.85
C GLY A 57 -20.19 0.79 -6.72
N PRO A 58 -19.07 0.82 -7.43
CA PRO A 58 -18.09 -0.25 -7.43
C PRO A 58 -17.08 -0.15 -6.26
N VAL A 59 -17.45 0.50 -5.15
CA VAL A 59 -16.61 0.64 -3.94
C VAL A 59 -17.25 -0.16 -2.81
N TYR A 60 -16.46 -1.03 -2.19
CA TYR A 60 -16.90 -1.97 -1.15
C TYR A 60 -16.07 -1.83 0.11
N GLN A 61 -16.66 -2.11 1.26
CA GLN A 61 -15.98 -2.19 2.56
C GLN A 61 -15.88 -3.66 3.01
N ILE A 62 -14.69 -4.07 3.43
CA ILE A 62 -14.41 -5.38 4.00
C ILE A 62 -13.85 -5.17 5.40
N ALA A 63 -14.65 -5.49 6.43
CA ALA A 63 -14.30 -5.30 7.84
C ALA A 63 -13.52 -6.50 8.38
N LYS A 64 -12.32 -6.75 7.83
CA LYS A 64 -11.45 -7.87 8.17
C LYS A 64 -9.99 -7.43 8.27
N SER A 65 -9.21 -8.18 9.05
CA SER A 65 -7.76 -7.96 9.15
C SER A 65 -7.04 -8.34 7.85
N ALA A 66 -5.97 -7.62 7.51
CA ALA A 66 -5.04 -8.00 6.45
C ALA A 66 -4.39 -9.39 6.67
N MET A 67 -4.44 -9.91 7.91
CA MET A 67 -3.93 -11.22 8.30
C MET A 67 -5.00 -12.32 8.25
N ASP A 68 -6.24 -11.99 7.95
CA ASP A 68 -7.35 -12.93 7.81
C ASP A 68 -7.58 -13.21 6.32
N GLU A 69 -7.17 -14.40 5.88
CA GLU A 69 -7.26 -14.77 4.46
C GLU A 69 -8.69 -14.75 3.91
N SER A 70 -9.70 -14.85 4.80
CA SER A 70 -11.10 -14.82 4.40
C SER A 70 -11.56 -13.48 3.80
N TYR A 71 -10.76 -12.40 3.91
CA TYR A 71 -11.13 -11.14 3.24
C TYR A 71 -11.16 -11.30 1.71
N VAL A 72 -10.43 -12.26 1.19
CA VAL A 72 -10.38 -12.55 -0.25
C VAL A 72 -11.71 -13.12 -0.76
N ASP A 73 -12.44 -13.84 0.07
CA ASP A 73 -13.75 -14.43 -0.29
C ASP A 73 -14.82 -13.35 -0.55
N ASP A 74 -14.60 -12.13 -0.02
CA ASP A 74 -15.48 -10.99 -0.24
C ASP A 74 -15.11 -10.18 -1.51
N ILE A 75 -14.09 -10.61 -2.26
CA ILE A 75 -13.62 -9.96 -3.49
C ILE A 75 -14.12 -10.74 -4.70
N ASP A 76 -14.88 -10.06 -5.56
CA ASP A 76 -15.35 -10.61 -6.82
C ASP A 76 -14.21 -10.65 -7.85
N TYR A 77 -13.42 -11.74 -7.83
CA TYR A 77 -12.21 -11.91 -8.64
C TYR A 77 -12.37 -13.03 -9.68
N HIS A 78 -12.18 -12.69 -10.95
CA HIS A 78 -12.29 -13.62 -12.08
C HIS A 78 -11.03 -13.65 -12.96
N GLY A 79 -9.88 -13.32 -12.40
CA GLY A 79 -8.58 -13.34 -13.11
C GLY A 79 -8.14 -12.00 -13.68
N GLU A 80 -8.77 -10.91 -13.28
CA GLU A 80 -8.40 -9.55 -13.67
C GLU A 80 -7.04 -9.15 -13.06
N ASN A 81 -6.48 -8.05 -13.59
CA ASN A 81 -5.32 -7.42 -12.97
C ASN A 81 -5.72 -6.80 -11.63
N VAL A 82 -4.98 -7.09 -10.57
CA VAL A 82 -5.22 -6.55 -9.23
C VAL A 82 -4.12 -5.55 -8.88
N LEU A 83 -4.52 -4.41 -8.33
CA LEU A 83 -3.63 -3.48 -7.65
C LEU A 83 -3.91 -3.54 -6.15
N VAL A 84 -2.93 -3.96 -5.36
CA VAL A 84 -2.99 -3.90 -3.90
C VAL A 84 -2.25 -2.67 -3.42
N ILE A 85 -2.87 -1.88 -2.57
CA ILE A 85 -2.28 -0.70 -1.93
C ILE A 85 -2.14 -0.99 -0.44
N ILE A 86 -0.94 -0.78 0.11
CA ILE A 86 -0.61 -0.98 1.52
C ILE A 86 0.15 0.26 1.99
N GLU A 87 -0.51 1.16 2.68
CA GLU A 87 0.05 2.42 3.14
C GLU A 87 -0.23 2.61 4.62
N GLY A 88 0.75 3.13 5.38
CA GLY A 88 0.61 3.39 6.80
C GLY A 88 0.49 2.13 7.69
N LEU A 89 0.82 0.93 7.19
CA LEU A 89 0.61 -0.33 7.91
C LEU A 89 1.92 -1.04 8.29
N THR A 90 2.83 -1.21 7.33
CA THR A 90 3.94 -2.17 7.46
C THR A 90 4.84 -1.90 8.66
N MET A 91 5.01 -0.63 9.04
CA MET A 91 5.85 -0.21 10.16
C MET A 91 5.36 -0.71 11.52
N TYR A 92 4.10 -1.10 11.64
CA TYR A 92 3.48 -1.62 12.86
C TYR A 92 3.45 -3.15 12.95
N LEU A 93 3.86 -3.84 11.89
CA LEU A 93 3.84 -5.30 11.78
C LEU A 93 5.21 -5.90 12.13
N CYS A 94 5.24 -7.20 12.39
CA CYS A 94 6.49 -7.95 12.40
C CYS A 94 6.75 -8.62 11.03
N GLU A 95 7.97 -9.09 10.80
CA GLU A 95 8.32 -9.75 9.52
C GLU A 95 7.43 -10.96 9.22
N LYS A 96 7.02 -11.70 10.25
CA LYS A 96 6.10 -12.83 10.09
C LYS A 96 4.75 -12.38 9.53
N ASP A 97 4.24 -11.25 9.99
CA ASP A 97 2.97 -10.69 9.51
C ASP A 97 3.10 -10.19 8.06
N ILE A 98 4.22 -9.54 7.74
CA ILE A 98 4.54 -9.15 6.36
C ILE A 98 4.52 -10.36 5.43
N ARG A 99 5.23 -11.44 5.79
CA ARG A 99 5.25 -12.68 5.02
C ARG A 99 3.85 -13.29 4.88
N LYS A 100 3.06 -13.29 5.95
CA LYS A 100 1.69 -13.82 5.94
C LYS A 100 0.80 -13.02 4.99
N MET A 101 0.77 -11.70 5.13
CA MET A 101 -0.02 -10.79 4.28
C MET A 101 0.33 -10.97 2.79
N PHE A 102 1.61 -10.97 2.45
CA PHE A 102 2.03 -11.19 1.06
C PHE A 102 1.76 -12.60 0.56
N SER A 103 1.82 -13.62 1.42
CA SER A 103 1.44 -15.00 1.05
C SER A 103 -0.05 -15.13 0.72
N ILE A 104 -0.92 -14.41 1.44
CA ILE A 104 -2.36 -14.34 1.12
C ILE A 104 -2.53 -13.73 -0.28
N ILE A 105 -1.93 -12.58 -0.54
CA ILE A 105 -2.01 -11.88 -1.83
C ILE A 105 -1.49 -12.78 -2.97
N GLU A 106 -0.34 -13.42 -2.76
CA GLU A 106 0.30 -14.31 -3.74
C GLU A 106 -0.61 -15.48 -4.13
N LYS A 107 -1.21 -16.14 -3.15
CA LYS A 107 -2.05 -17.31 -3.38
C LYS A 107 -3.39 -16.97 -4.04
N SER A 108 -3.92 -15.80 -3.73
CA SER A 108 -5.27 -15.41 -4.12
C SER A 108 -5.36 -14.80 -5.52
N PHE A 109 -4.31 -14.12 -5.97
CA PHE A 109 -4.34 -13.38 -7.23
C PHE A 109 -3.26 -13.85 -8.20
N GLN A 110 -3.65 -14.10 -9.45
CA GLN A 110 -2.70 -14.53 -10.49
C GLN A 110 -1.84 -13.38 -10.99
N LYS A 111 -2.46 -12.23 -11.26
CA LYS A 111 -1.81 -11.03 -11.78
C LYS A 111 -1.99 -9.89 -10.78
N VAL A 112 -0.96 -9.62 -10.00
CA VAL A 112 -1.03 -8.61 -8.96
C VAL A 112 0.19 -7.70 -8.95
N THR A 113 -0.11 -6.39 -8.87
CA THR A 113 0.85 -5.34 -8.56
C THR A 113 0.59 -4.87 -7.13
N VAL A 114 1.61 -4.78 -6.31
CA VAL A 114 1.51 -4.27 -4.94
C VAL A 114 2.26 -2.96 -4.84
N MET A 115 1.60 -1.92 -4.38
CA MET A 115 2.21 -0.66 -3.95
C MET A 115 2.25 -0.67 -2.43
N VAL A 116 3.45 -0.78 -1.86
CA VAL A 116 3.63 -0.87 -0.41
C VAL A 116 4.51 0.25 0.11
N GLU A 117 4.01 0.95 1.13
CA GLU A 117 4.84 1.86 1.91
C GLU A 117 5.69 1.08 2.89
N THR A 118 6.97 1.45 2.95
CA THR A 118 7.94 0.90 3.90
C THR A 118 8.69 2.01 4.61
N MET A 119 9.03 1.76 5.87
CA MET A 119 9.84 2.64 6.69
C MET A 119 11.30 2.17 6.70
N SER A 120 12.25 3.10 6.80
CA SER A 120 13.65 2.70 6.95
C SER A 120 13.92 2.17 8.37
N PRO A 121 14.82 1.18 8.54
CA PRO A 121 15.19 0.67 9.87
C PRO A 121 15.76 1.76 10.80
N PHE A 122 16.36 2.80 10.22
CA PHE A 122 16.85 3.94 10.99
C PHE A 122 15.71 4.70 11.65
N VAL A 123 14.64 5.00 10.90
CA VAL A 123 13.46 5.70 11.43
C VAL A 123 12.77 4.85 12.48
N VAL A 124 12.55 3.57 12.22
CA VAL A 124 11.96 2.62 13.18
C VAL A 124 12.69 2.67 14.53
N LYS A 125 14.02 2.74 14.49
CA LYS A 125 14.85 2.67 15.71
C LYS A 125 14.97 4.01 16.45
N HIS A 126 14.97 5.14 15.74
CA HIS A 126 15.40 6.42 16.31
C HIS A 126 14.31 7.49 16.32
N VAL A 127 13.24 7.34 15.56
CA VAL A 127 12.19 8.35 15.46
C VAL A 127 10.97 7.90 16.26
N LYS A 128 10.57 8.72 17.23
CA LYS A 128 9.28 8.60 17.91
C LYS A 128 8.31 9.57 17.23
N GLU A 129 7.25 9.05 16.68
CA GLU A 129 6.23 9.89 16.05
C GLU A 129 5.24 10.38 17.11
N LYS A 130 5.07 11.70 17.17
CA LYS A 130 4.16 12.33 18.15
C LYS A 130 2.70 11.93 17.94
N SER A 131 2.32 11.63 16.70
CA SER A 131 0.94 11.22 16.36
C SER A 131 0.51 9.92 17.04
N ILE A 132 1.46 9.09 17.48
CA ILE A 132 1.19 7.82 18.16
C ILE A 132 1.49 7.85 19.67
N GLU A 133 1.95 8.99 20.21
CA GLU A 133 2.28 9.11 21.65
C GLU A 133 1.11 8.79 22.60
N GLY A 134 -0.14 8.99 22.14
CA GLY A 134 -1.37 8.62 22.88
C GLY A 134 -1.88 7.20 22.64
N SER A 135 -1.19 6.41 21.82
CA SER A 135 -1.57 5.05 21.47
C SER A 135 -0.54 4.02 21.94
N ASN A 136 -0.92 2.75 22.00
CA ASN A 136 0.01 1.65 22.23
C ASN A 136 0.80 1.23 20.98
N ALA A 137 0.63 1.94 19.86
CA ALA A 137 1.31 1.65 18.60
C ALA A 137 2.82 1.97 18.70
N LYS A 138 3.63 1.12 18.12
CA LYS A 138 5.09 1.29 18.03
C LYS A 138 5.56 0.89 16.66
N PHE A 139 6.55 1.59 16.14
CA PHE A 139 7.25 1.13 14.94
C PHE A 139 8.10 -0.09 15.30
N THR A 140 7.87 -1.19 14.60
CA THR A 140 8.47 -2.49 14.88
C THR A 140 9.26 -3.05 13.72
N TRP A 141 8.94 -2.61 12.49
CA TRP A 141 9.53 -3.16 11.29
C TRP A 141 9.82 -2.11 10.22
N GLY A 142 10.88 -2.35 9.45
CA GLY A 142 11.26 -1.55 8.31
C GLY A 142 12.34 -2.23 7.49
N VAL A 143 12.48 -1.79 6.24
CA VAL A 143 13.49 -2.28 5.29
C VAL A 143 14.25 -1.12 4.65
N LYS A 144 15.52 -1.36 4.27
CA LYS A 144 16.38 -0.33 3.67
C LYS A 144 15.91 0.06 2.26
N ASN A 145 15.43 -0.92 1.50
CA ASN A 145 15.04 -0.76 0.10
C ASN A 145 14.22 -1.95 -0.40
N GLY A 146 13.73 -1.85 -1.63
CA GLY A 146 12.93 -2.90 -2.26
C GLY A 146 13.66 -4.22 -2.45
N LYS A 147 15.01 -4.21 -2.62
CA LYS A 147 15.78 -5.45 -2.73
C LYS A 147 15.78 -6.25 -1.42
N GLU A 148 15.80 -5.57 -0.27
CA GLU A 148 15.66 -6.22 1.03
C GLU A 148 14.24 -6.78 1.20
N LEU A 149 13.21 -6.01 0.86
CA LEU A 149 11.83 -6.49 0.86
C LEU A 149 11.66 -7.73 -0.05
N GLN A 150 12.21 -7.70 -1.25
CA GLN A 150 12.14 -8.84 -2.19
C GLN A 150 12.80 -10.11 -1.65
N ARG A 151 13.82 -10.03 -0.81
CA ARG A 151 14.40 -11.22 -0.14
C ARG A 151 13.44 -11.82 0.89
N ILE A 152 12.63 -10.97 1.52
CA ILE A 152 11.62 -11.39 2.51
C ILE A 152 10.42 -12.04 1.81
N ILE A 153 10.02 -11.51 0.65
CA ILE A 153 8.88 -11.97 -0.14
C ILE A 153 9.30 -12.32 -1.58
N PRO A 154 10.01 -13.43 -1.80
CA PRO A 154 10.67 -13.75 -3.07
C PRO A 154 9.72 -14.01 -4.25
N ALA A 155 8.43 -14.23 -3.99
CA ALA A 155 7.41 -14.39 -5.02
C ALA A 155 7.12 -13.08 -5.79
N PHE A 156 7.62 -11.94 -5.28
CA PHE A 156 7.44 -10.62 -5.90
C PHE A 156 8.76 -10.05 -6.38
N SER A 157 8.73 -9.32 -7.49
CA SER A 157 9.86 -8.59 -8.05
C SER A 157 9.65 -7.09 -7.93
N VAL A 158 10.69 -6.36 -7.52
CA VAL A 158 10.64 -4.89 -7.46
C VAL A 158 10.66 -4.32 -8.87
N GLN A 159 9.66 -3.48 -9.18
CA GLN A 159 9.58 -2.74 -10.44
C GLN A 159 10.03 -1.30 -10.26
N GLN A 160 9.65 -0.68 -9.14
CA GLN A 160 9.95 0.72 -8.87
C GLN A 160 10.11 0.94 -7.35
N GLU A 161 10.96 1.89 -6.99
CA GLU A 161 11.12 2.39 -5.63
C GLU A 161 11.16 3.92 -5.66
N VAL A 162 10.27 4.57 -4.93
CA VAL A 162 10.15 6.03 -4.86
C VAL A 162 10.21 6.48 -3.41
N SER A 163 11.08 7.43 -3.09
CA SER A 163 11.12 8.06 -1.78
C SER A 163 9.91 8.99 -1.61
N LEU A 164 9.25 8.97 -0.46
CA LEU A 164 8.16 9.90 -0.15
C LEU A 164 8.60 11.37 -0.13
N ILE A 165 9.91 11.64 -0.03
CA ILE A 165 10.45 13.00 -0.17
C ILE A 165 10.07 13.61 -1.53
N GLU A 166 9.95 12.80 -2.58
CA GLU A 166 9.57 13.33 -3.89
C GLU A 166 8.16 13.97 -3.86
N GLY A 167 7.20 13.33 -3.19
CA GLY A 167 5.88 13.94 -2.96
C GLY A 167 5.89 15.09 -1.95
N MET A 168 6.77 15.04 -0.95
CA MET A 168 6.88 16.09 0.05
C MET A 168 7.42 17.40 -0.53
N LYS A 169 8.14 17.38 -1.64
CA LYS A 169 8.60 18.59 -2.33
C LYS A 169 7.44 19.49 -2.77
N GLU A 170 6.33 18.89 -3.18
CA GLU A 170 5.13 19.64 -3.58
C GLU A 170 4.42 20.30 -2.40
N LEU A 171 4.52 19.71 -1.21
CA LEU A 171 3.87 20.20 0.02
C LEU A 171 4.72 21.18 0.79
N MET A 172 6.04 20.97 0.83
CA MET A 172 6.96 21.75 1.65
C MET A 172 8.24 22.10 0.87
N PRO A 173 8.47 23.37 0.52
CA PRO A 173 9.61 23.83 -0.28
C PRO A 173 10.98 23.41 0.26
N ILE A 174 11.12 23.26 1.59
CA ILE A 174 12.38 22.84 2.23
C ILE A 174 12.91 21.51 1.68
N TYR A 175 12.02 20.61 1.24
CA TYR A 175 12.40 19.31 0.68
C TYR A 175 13.05 19.40 -0.70
N HIS A 176 12.93 20.53 -1.41
CA HIS A 176 13.73 20.78 -2.62
C HIS A 176 15.23 20.88 -2.32
N VAL A 177 15.58 21.33 -1.11
CA VAL A 177 16.97 21.45 -0.67
C VAL A 177 17.45 20.18 0.02
N ILE A 178 16.78 19.78 1.10
CA ILE A 178 17.21 18.63 1.92
C ILE A 178 17.04 17.29 1.18
N GLY A 179 16.06 17.18 0.29
CA GLY A 179 15.85 15.99 -0.53
C GLY A 179 16.94 15.74 -1.58
N LYS A 180 17.87 16.66 -1.82
CA LYS A 180 19.06 16.44 -2.65
C LYS A 180 20.12 15.57 -1.97
N PHE A 181 20.10 15.51 -0.63
CA PHE A 181 21.07 14.71 0.12
C PHE A 181 20.69 13.23 0.08
N PRO A 182 21.60 12.34 -0.41
CA PRO A 182 21.34 10.91 -0.49
C PRO A 182 20.96 10.28 0.86
N ILE A 183 21.56 10.75 1.95
CA ILE A 183 21.26 10.28 3.31
C ILE A 183 19.79 10.50 3.64
N VAL A 184 19.24 11.69 3.37
CA VAL A 184 17.84 12.03 3.66
C VAL A 184 16.89 11.14 2.84
N ARG A 185 17.21 10.92 1.56
CA ARG A 185 16.42 10.01 0.69
C ARG A 185 16.46 8.56 1.17
N ASN A 186 17.61 8.11 1.67
CA ASN A 186 17.78 6.73 2.13
C ASN A 186 17.06 6.44 3.45
N ILE A 187 16.93 7.43 4.33
CA ILE A 187 16.24 7.27 5.62
C ILE A 187 14.74 7.59 5.55
N SER A 188 14.25 8.17 4.46
CA SER A 188 12.81 8.45 4.30
C SER A 188 12.02 7.19 4.03
N ASN A 189 10.72 7.24 4.34
CA ASN A 189 9.78 6.22 3.89
C ASN A 189 9.75 6.15 2.37
N LYS A 190 9.42 4.99 1.85
CA LYS A 190 9.42 4.70 0.42
C LYS A 190 8.13 3.99 0.02
N ILE A 191 7.67 4.28 -1.17
CA ILE A 191 6.70 3.45 -1.87
C ILE A 191 7.49 2.50 -2.77
N ILE A 192 7.28 1.23 -2.58
CA ILE A 192 7.86 0.16 -3.40
C ILE A 192 6.74 -0.45 -4.22
N VAL A 193 6.92 -0.47 -5.54
CA VAL A 193 6.02 -1.13 -6.47
C VAL A 193 6.60 -2.49 -6.79
N MET A 194 5.81 -3.53 -6.57
CA MET A 194 6.21 -4.92 -6.79
C MET A 194 5.19 -5.63 -7.65
N GLU A 195 5.65 -6.55 -8.46
CA GLU A 195 4.79 -7.44 -9.24
C GLU A 195 5.06 -8.90 -8.86
N LYS A 196 4.00 -9.69 -8.80
CA LYS A 196 4.10 -11.14 -8.64
C LYS A 196 4.85 -11.73 -9.83
N ARG A 197 5.82 -12.58 -9.54
CA ARG A 197 6.52 -13.38 -10.57
C ARG A 197 5.55 -14.42 -11.12
N GLY A 198 5.53 -14.55 -12.44
CA GLY A 198 4.79 -15.60 -13.14
C GLY A 198 5.39 -16.98 -12.91
#